data_38d15778cecc81b28dc23f7b05862b28
#
_entry.id   38d15778cecc81b28dc23f7b05862b28
#
_cell.length_a   1.000
_cell.length_b   1.000
_cell.length_c   1.000
_cell.angle_alpha   90.00
_cell.angle_beta   90.00
_cell.angle_gamma   90.00
#
_symmetry.space_group_name_H-M   'P 1'
#
loop_
_entity.id
_entity.type
_entity.pdbx_description
1 polymer ?
#
loop_
_entity_poly.entity_id
_entity_poly.type
_entity_poly.pdbx_seq_one_letter_code
_entity_poly.pdbx_strand_id
1 'polypeptide(L)'
;PVVDQVLWDVGAGCGSVAIEWMRTSPRCRAVAIEKSKSRLKLIKQNSQELGVPMLQIISGSAPEVLGDLPAPDAVFIGGGLSSGNLLETCWNALKPGGRLVANAVTLEGEQKLLQWQNKNSGKSGASGDLTRLSISRAEKIGRFQGWKEIRSVIQLAVIKGH
;
A
#
# COMPACT_ATOMS: atom_id res chain seq x y z
N PRO A 1 3.39 11.65 -6.00
CA PRO A 1 2.78 11.35 -7.30
C PRO A 1 3.10 12.42 -8.34
N VAL A 2 3.12 12.02 -9.60
CA VAL A 2 3.13 12.94 -10.75
C VAL A 2 1.69 13.07 -11.24
N VAL A 3 1.39 14.19 -11.88
CA VAL A 3 0.04 14.48 -12.43
C VAL A 3 -0.40 13.35 -13.40
N ASP A 4 -1.69 13.00 -13.37
CA ASP A 4 -2.35 11.96 -14.18
C ASP A 4 -1.99 10.50 -13.80
N GLN A 5 -1.28 10.25 -12.71
CA GLN A 5 -0.96 8.91 -12.27
C GLN A 5 -2.12 8.22 -11.55
N VAL A 6 -2.17 6.89 -11.71
CA VAL A 6 -3.14 5.98 -11.07
C VAL A 6 -2.43 5.18 -9.97
N LEU A 7 -2.99 5.22 -8.75
CA LEU A 7 -2.57 4.37 -7.63
C LEU A 7 -3.53 3.21 -7.44
N TRP A 8 -3.01 2.01 -7.20
CA TRP A 8 -3.73 0.94 -6.51
C TRP A 8 -3.35 0.93 -5.01
N ASP A 9 -4.33 1.14 -4.14
CA ASP A 9 -4.20 1.04 -2.68
C ASP A 9 -4.82 -0.29 -2.23
N VAL A 10 -3.98 -1.32 -2.06
CA VAL A 10 -4.40 -2.70 -1.77
C VAL A 10 -4.38 -2.95 -0.26
N GLY A 11 -5.54 -3.36 0.28
CA GLY A 11 -5.76 -3.42 1.71
C GLY A 11 -5.86 -2.02 2.30
N ALA A 12 -6.66 -1.17 1.66
CA ALA A 12 -6.70 0.28 1.87
C ALA A 12 -7.10 0.72 3.30
N GLY A 13 -7.68 -0.16 4.11
CA GLY A 13 -8.03 0.13 5.49
C GLY A 13 -9.03 1.28 5.62
N CYS A 14 -8.59 2.44 6.09
CA CYS A 14 -9.41 3.65 6.14
C CYS A 14 -9.27 4.54 4.89
N GLY A 15 -8.48 4.12 3.90
CA GLY A 15 -8.28 4.83 2.64
C GLY A 15 -7.24 5.95 2.67
N SER A 16 -6.45 6.06 3.74
CA SER A 16 -5.54 7.20 3.95
C SER A 16 -4.56 7.40 2.80
N VAL A 17 -3.96 6.31 2.28
CA VAL A 17 -2.97 6.42 1.19
C VAL A 17 -3.63 6.85 -0.12
N ALA A 18 -4.74 6.22 -0.50
CA ALA A 18 -5.49 6.59 -1.70
C ALA A 18 -6.01 8.04 -1.65
N ILE A 19 -6.53 8.45 -0.50
CA ILE A 19 -7.04 9.81 -0.28
C ILE A 19 -5.93 10.84 -0.41
N GLU A 20 -4.82 10.67 0.31
CA GLU A 20 -3.69 11.61 0.23
C GLU A 20 -3.05 11.63 -1.16
N TRP A 21 -3.00 10.49 -1.86
CA TRP A 21 -2.59 10.44 -3.26
C TRP A 21 -3.43 11.35 -4.15
N MET A 22 -4.77 11.25 -4.05
CA MET A 22 -5.68 12.05 -4.86
C MET A 22 -5.67 13.53 -4.47
N ARG A 23 -5.39 13.86 -3.20
CA ARG A 23 -5.28 15.26 -2.72
C ARG A 23 -4.06 15.99 -3.25
N THR A 24 -3.04 15.28 -3.74
CA THR A 24 -1.85 15.94 -4.30
C THR A 24 -2.14 16.66 -5.62
N SER A 25 -3.12 16.18 -6.40
CA SER A 25 -3.54 16.83 -7.65
C SER A 25 -4.94 16.37 -8.05
N PRO A 26 -5.79 17.28 -8.57
CA PRO A 26 -7.13 16.91 -9.05
C PRO A 26 -7.12 15.94 -10.23
N ARG A 27 -5.98 15.73 -10.89
CA ARG A 27 -5.82 14.77 -11.98
C ARG A 27 -5.29 13.42 -11.54
N CYS A 28 -4.80 13.28 -10.30
CA CYS A 28 -4.44 11.97 -9.74
C CYS A 28 -5.67 11.11 -9.53
N ARG A 29 -5.54 9.83 -9.78
CA ARG A 29 -6.58 8.84 -9.57
C ARG A 29 -6.09 7.75 -8.61
N ALA A 30 -7.00 7.15 -7.86
CA ALA A 30 -6.70 6.00 -7.03
C ALA A 30 -7.85 5.00 -7.04
N VAL A 31 -7.51 3.73 -6.87
CA VAL A 31 -8.44 2.63 -6.64
C VAL A 31 -8.11 2.05 -5.27
N ALA A 32 -9.02 2.17 -4.32
CA ALA A 32 -8.91 1.60 -2.99
C ALA A 32 -9.56 0.21 -2.95
N ILE A 33 -8.80 -0.84 -2.67
CA ILE A 33 -9.26 -2.22 -2.60
C ILE A 33 -9.31 -2.66 -1.14
N GLU A 34 -10.48 -3.04 -0.66
CA GLU A 34 -10.67 -3.47 0.73
C GLU A 34 -11.78 -4.53 0.81
N LYS A 35 -11.58 -5.58 1.61
CA LYS A 35 -12.55 -6.67 1.80
C LYS A 35 -13.52 -6.45 2.97
N SER A 36 -13.14 -5.67 3.95
CA SER A 36 -13.94 -5.44 5.16
C SER A 36 -15.06 -4.44 4.91
N LYS A 37 -16.31 -4.88 5.06
CA LYS A 37 -17.49 -4.01 4.89
C LYS A 37 -17.48 -2.77 5.80
N SER A 38 -16.98 -2.90 7.03
CA SER A 38 -16.87 -1.77 7.96
C SER A 38 -15.84 -0.75 7.47
N ARG A 39 -14.69 -1.21 6.97
CA ARG A 39 -13.65 -0.34 6.42
C ARG A 39 -14.05 0.33 5.11
N LEU A 40 -14.80 -0.37 4.24
CA LEU A 40 -15.37 0.23 3.03
C LEU A 40 -16.27 1.44 3.34
N LYS A 41 -17.10 1.35 4.38
CA LYS A 41 -17.90 2.49 4.84
C LYS A 41 -17.02 3.65 5.30
N LEU A 42 -15.96 3.34 6.04
CA LEU A 42 -15.01 4.32 6.54
C LEU A 42 -14.24 5.00 5.40
N ILE A 43 -13.77 4.25 4.39
CA ILE A 43 -13.13 4.83 3.20
C ILE A 43 -14.08 5.81 2.52
N LYS A 44 -15.35 5.42 2.33
CA LYS A 44 -16.35 6.27 1.68
C LYS A 44 -16.57 7.57 2.46
N GLN A 45 -16.75 7.47 3.77
CA GLN A 45 -16.91 8.63 4.63
C GLN A 45 -15.68 9.55 4.55
N ASN A 46 -14.48 9.01 4.78
CA ASN A 46 -13.24 9.77 4.76
C ASN A 46 -12.99 10.45 3.40
N SER A 47 -13.27 9.76 2.29
CA SER A 47 -13.09 10.34 0.95
C SER A 47 -14.01 11.55 0.70
N GLN A 48 -15.22 11.52 1.23
CA GLN A 48 -16.16 12.65 1.17
C GLN A 48 -15.68 13.81 2.05
N GLU A 49 -15.36 13.53 3.32
CA GLU A 49 -14.93 14.54 4.29
C GLU A 49 -13.60 15.22 3.90
N LEU A 50 -12.70 14.48 3.25
CA LEU A 50 -11.39 14.98 2.84
C LEU A 50 -11.34 15.50 1.39
N GLY A 51 -12.49 15.64 0.74
CA GLY A 51 -12.63 16.35 -0.55
C GLY A 51 -12.22 15.54 -1.79
N VAL A 52 -12.21 14.21 -1.72
CA VAL A 52 -11.94 13.32 -2.85
C VAL A 52 -13.07 12.28 -3.08
N PRO A 53 -14.34 12.73 -3.24
CA PRO A 53 -15.48 11.83 -3.36
C PRO A 53 -15.43 10.92 -4.59
N MET A 54 -14.57 11.23 -5.57
CA MET A 54 -14.37 10.45 -6.79
C MET A 54 -13.41 9.26 -6.62
N LEU A 55 -12.92 9.00 -5.39
CA LEU A 55 -12.12 7.81 -5.11
C LEU A 55 -12.89 6.54 -5.49
N GLN A 56 -12.31 5.75 -6.38
CA GLN A 56 -12.88 4.45 -6.75
C GLN A 56 -12.64 3.45 -5.61
N ILE A 57 -13.71 2.81 -5.13
CA ILE A 57 -13.65 1.86 -4.01
C ILE A 57 -14.13 0.50 -4.52
N ILE A 58 -13.26 -0.51 -4.41
CA ILE A 58 -13.54 -1.89 -4.82
C ILE A 58 -13.67 -2.76 -3.57
N SER A 59 -14.82 -3.43 -3.45
CA SER A 59 -15.08 -4.42 -2.41
C SER A 59 -14.61 -5.79 -2.84
N GLY A 60 -13.58 -6.32 -2.19
CA GLY A 60 -13.07 -7.66 -2.50
C GLY A 60 -11.67 -7.89 -1.99
N SER A 61 -11.21 -9.12 -2.21
CA SER A 61 -9.83 -9.51 -1.92
C SER A 61 -8.95 -9.37 -3.15
N ALA A 62 -7.75 -8.84 -2.98
CA ALA A 62 -6.70 -8.92 -3.99
C ALA A 62 -5.91 -10.25 -3.78
N PRO A 63 -5.49 -10.92 -4.88
CA PRO A 63 -5.44 -10.40 -6.26
C PRO A 63 -6.71 -10.55 -7.09
N GLU A 64 -7.77 -11.25 -6.62
CA GLU A 64 -8.92 -11.69 -7.41
C GLU A 64 -9.66 -10.54 -8.13
N VAL A 65 -9.70 -9.36 -7.51
CA VAL A 65 -10.43 -8.19 -8.02
C VAL A 65 -9.56 -7.23 -8.84
N LEU A 66 -8.31 -7.58 -9.13
CA LEU A 66 -7.37 -6.68 -9.82
C LEU A 66 -7.43 -6.77 -11.36
N GLY A 67 -7.95 -7.88 -11.90
CA GLY A 67 -7.82 -8.22 -13.32
C GLY A 67 -8.41 -7.21 -14.31
N ASP A 68 -9.50 -6.54 -13.94
CA ASP A 68 -10.21 -5.59 -14.81
C ASP A 68 -9.83 -4.12 -14.56
N LEU A 69 -8.85 -3.88 -13.69
CA LEU A 69 -8.43 -2.53 -13.35
C LEU A 69 -7.39 -1.99 -14.35
N PRO A 70 -7.41 -0.67 -14.63
CA PRO A 70 -6.37 -0.07 -15.47
C PRO A 70 -4.99 -0.24 -14.83
N ALA A 71 -3.97 -0.51 -15.66
CA ALA A 71 -2.59 -0.67 -15.19
C ALA A 71 -2.15 0.54 -14.36
N PRO A 72 -1.63 0.33 -13.13
CA PRO A 72 -1.29 1.40 -12.23
C PRO A 72 0.10 2.00 -12.53
N ASP A 73 0.29 3.27 -12.19
CA ASP A 73 1.59 3.94 -12.14
C ASP A 73 2.25 3.76 -10.76
N ALA A 74 1.45 3.49 -9.75
CA ALA A 74 1.92 3.16 -8.41
C ALA A 74 1.03 2.11 -7.75
N VAL A 75 1.63 1.28 -6.90
CA VAL A 75 0.92 0.31 -6.06
C VAL A 75 1.37 0.48 -4.62
N PHE A 76 0.42 0.57 -3.71
CA PHE A 76 0.66 0.45 -2.28
C PHE A 76 -0.04 -0.81 -1.76
N ILE A 77 0.70 -1.67 -1.05
CA ILE A 77 0.16 -2.88 -0.41
C ILE A 77 0.25 -2.67 1.10
N GLY A 78 -0.88 -2.26 1.70
CA GLY A 78 -1.01 -2.04 3.15
C GLY A 78 -1.45 -3.27 3.92
N GLY A 79 -1.90 -4.32 3.22
CA GLY A 79 -2.34 -5.59 3.80
C GLY A 79 -2.57 -6.65 2.75
N GLY A 80 -2.76 -7.91 3.19
CA GLY A 80 -3.04 -9.03 2.30
C GLY A 80 -1.81 -9.71 1.69
N LEU A 81 -0.59 -9.37 2.10
CA LEU A 81 0.65 -10.01 1.60
C LEU A 81 0.68 -11.53 1.78
N SER A 82 -0.07 -12.07 2.74
CA SER A 82 -0.24 -13.52 2.92
C SER A 82 -1.09 -14.17 1.83
N SER A 83 -1.86 -13.41 1.06
CA SER A 83 -2.76 -13.95 0.02
C SER A 83 -1.99 -14.26 -1.25
N GLY A 84 -1.89 -15.55 -1.60
CA GLY A 84 -1.41 -16.05 -2.88
C GLY A 84 -0.19 -15.31 -3.48
N ASN A 85 -0.32 -14.93 -4.75
CA ASN A 85 0.70 -14.24 -5.54
C ASN A 85 0.49 -12.72 -5.60
N LEU A 86 -0.12 -12.11 -4.57
CA LEU A 86 -0.50 -10.69 -4.60
C LEU A 86 0.64 -9.77 -5.05
N LEU A 87 1.82 -9.93 -4.45
CA LEU A 87 2.98 -9.07 -4.73
C LEU A 87 3.42 -9.19 -6.20
N GLU A 88 3.46 -10.42 -6.72
CA GLU A 88 3.82 -10.70 -8.11
C GLU A 88 2.75 -10.16 -9.09
N THR A 89 1.47 -10.35 -8.75
CA THR A 89 0.35 -9.82 -9.56
C THR A 89 0.41 -8.30 -9.65
N CYS A 90 0.61 -7.61 -8.53
CA CYS A 90 0.75 -6.17 -8.50
C CYS A 90 1.99 -5.69 -9.29
N TRP A 91 3.12 -6.39 -9.14
CA TRP A 91 4.34 -6.07 -9.87
C TRP A 91 4.17 -6.20 -11.39
N ASN A 92 3.52 -7.28 -11.82
CA ASN A 92 3.30 -7.52 -13.25
C ASN A 92 2.36 -6.48 -13.87
N ALA A 93 1.31 -6.07 -13.15
CA ALA A 93 0.36 -5.05 -13.58
C ALA A 93 0.95 -3.63 -13.60
N LEU A 94 1.98 -3.37 -12.79
CA LEU A 94 2.61 -2.06 -12.68
C LEU A 94 3.26 -1.65 -14.00
N LYS A 95 3.03 -0.41 -14.43
CA LYS A 95 3.64 0.14 -15.64
C LYS A 95 5.18 0.23 -15.50
N PRO A 96 5.94 0.18 -16.61
CA PRO A 96 7.36 0.55 -16.61
C PRO A 96 7.58 1.94 -15.99
N GLY A 97 8.63 2.11 -15.19
CA GLY A 97 8.88 3.33 -14.41
C GLY A 97 7.97 3.51 -13.18
N GLY A 98 6.99 2.64 -12.98
CA GLY A 98 6.07 2.68 -11.84
C GLY A 98 6.72 2.27 -10.53
N ARG A 99 6.07 2.62 -9.40
CA ARG A 99 6.57 2.35 -8.05
C ARG A 99 5.64 1.41 -7.30
N LEU A 100 6.21 0.39 -6.66
CA LEU A 100 5.51 -0.46 -5.70
C LEU A 100 6.08 -0.25 -4.31
N VAL A 101 5.17 -0.04 -3.34
CA VAL A 101 5.48 -0.01 -1.90
C VAL A 101 4.63 -1.06 -1.21
N ALA A 102 5.25 -1.92 -0.42
CA ALA A 102 4.55 -2.95 0.34
C ALA A 102 5.00 -2.97 1.81
N ASN A 103 4.03 -2.98 2.72
CA ASN A 103 4.26 -2.97 4.15
C ASN A 103 3.89 -4.32 4.78
N ALA A 104 4.75 -4.85 5.62
CA ALA A 104 4.51 -6.04 6.43
C ALA A 104 4.69 -5.73 7.91
N VAL A 105 3.81 -6.27 8.75
CA VAL A 105 3.85 -6.18 10.22
C VAL A 105 3.89 -7.56 10.88
N THR A 106 3.97 -8.62 10.09
CA THR A 106 4.08 -10.02 10.53
C THR A 106 5.32 -10.68 9.97
N LEU A 107 5.81 -11.72 10.64
CA LEU A 107 6.98 -12.48 10.19
C LEU A 107 6.77 -13.13 8.83
N GLU A 108 5.56 -13.65 8.56
CA GLU A 108 5.21 -14.24 7.27
C GLU A 108 5.20 -13.21 6.14
N GLY A 109 4.71 -12.00 6.43
CA GLY A 109 4.77 -10.87 5.49
C GLY A 109 6.20 -10.43 5.22
N GLU A 110 7.03 -10.28 6.26
CA GLU A 110 8.46 -9.96 6.14
C GLU A 110 9.18 -11.02 5.29
N GLN A 111 8.96 -12.30 5.56
CA GLN A 111 9.54 -13.40 4.80
C GLN A 111 9.19 -13.31 3.30
N LYS A 112 7.94 -13.01 2.97
CA LYS A 112 7.51 -12.83 1.56
C LYS A 112 8.20 -11.66 0.88
N LEU A 113 8.35 -10.52 1.57
CA LEU A 113 9.05 -9.36 1.03
C LEU A 113 10.52 -9.68 0.76
N LEU A 114 11.20 -10.34 1.72
CA LEU A 114 12.59 -10.78 1.58
C LEU A 114 12.78 -11.75 0.42
N GLN A 115 11.93 -12.78 0.31
CA GLN A 115 11.99 -13.76 -0.78
C GLN A 115 11.80 -13.09 -2.14
N TRP A 116 10.81 -12.17 -2.23
CA TRP A 116 10.55 -11.45 -3.47
C TRP A 116 11.72 -10.56 -3.85
N GLN A 117 12.29 -9.81 -2.91
CA GLN A 117 13.44 -8.96 -3.14
C GLN A 117 14.64 -9.78 -3.63
N ASN A 118 14.98 -10.88 -2.94
CA ASN A 118 16.09 -11.75 -3.32
C ASN A 118 15.91 -12.35 -4.72
N LYS A 119 14.69 -12.76 -5.08
CA LYS A 119 14.36 -13.28 -6.40
C LYS A 119 14.54 -12.24 -7.52
N ASN A 120 14.32 -10.96 -7.22
CA ASN A 120 14.30 -9.88 -8.19
C ASN A 120 15.53 -8.94 -8.10
N SER A 121 16.36 -9.07 -7.08
CA SER A 121 17.62 -8.33 -6.94
C SER A 121 18.57 -8.70 -8.09
N GLY A 122 19.17 -7.68 -8.71
CA GLY A 122 20.13 -7.87 -9.82
C GLY A 122 19.50 -8.25 -11.17
N LYS A 123 18.19 -8.42 -11.27
CA LYS A 123 17.52 -8.52 -12.56
C LYS A 123 17.28 -7.11 -13.10
N SER A 124 17.57 -6.91 -14.40
CA SER A 124 17.25 -5.66 -15.08
C SER A 124 15.75 -5.38 -14.90
N GLY A 125 15.41 -4.35 -14.14
CA GLY A 125 14.03 -3.92 -14.00
C GLY A 125 13.49 -3.72 -12.57
N ALA A 126 14.20 -4.11 -11.50
CA ALA A 126 13.78 -3.81 -10.14
C ALA A 126 14.91 -3.11 -9.37
N SER A 127 14.69 -1.86 -8.98
CA SER A 127 15.59 -1.12 -8.10
C SER A 127 14.83 -0.65 -6.87
N GLY A 128 15.33 -0.96 -5.68
CA GLY A 128 14.65 -0.52 -4.45
C GLY A 128 15.24 -1.05 -3.16
N ASP A 129 14.64 -0.61 -2.06
CA ASP A 129 15.12 -0.81 -0.70
C ASP A 129 14.12 -1.58 0.16
N LEU A 130 14.65 -2.34 1.10
CA LEU A 130 13.90 -2.93 2.21
C LEU A 130 14.29 -2.19 3.50
N THR A 131 13.31 -1.56 4.13
CA THR A 131 13.51 -0.74 5.33
C THR A 131 12.69 -1.27 6.49
N ARG A 132 13.28 -1.33 7.69
CA ARG A 132 12.56 -1.58 8.93
C ARG A 132 12.33 -0.27 9.67
N LEU A 133 11.07 0.02 9.98
CA LEU A 133 10.63 1.19 10.73
C LEU A 133 10.18 0.75 12.12
N SER A 134 10.86 1.24 13.17
CA SER A 134 10.51 1.01 14.58
C SER A 134 10.26 2.36 15.24
N ILE A 135 9.08 2.51 15.81
CA ILE A 135 8.62 3.76 16.42
C ILE A 135 8.14 3.48 17.82
N SER A 136 8.57 4.31 18.77
CA SER A 136 8.03 4.32 20.12
C SER A 136 7.38 5.68 20.40
N ARG A 137 6.28 5.69 21.16
CA ARG A 137 5.62 6.90 21.60
C ARG A 137 5.64 6.99 23.13
N ALA A 138 5.85 8.19 23.66
CA ALA A 138 5.72 8.42 25.08
C ALA A 138 4.25 8.36 25.50
N GLU A 139 3.93 7.51 26.47
CA GLU A 139 2.61 7.38 27.08
C GLU A 139 2.70 7.55 28.60
N LYS A 140 1.58 7.96 29.22
CA LYS A 140 1.49 8.11 30.68
C LYS A 140 1.51 6.73 31.35
N ILE A 141 2.36 6.60 32.39
CA ILE A 141 2.40 5.49 33.34
C ILE A 141 2.20 6.08 34.72
N GLY A 142 0.95 6.18 35.16
CA GLY A 142 0.59 6.91 36.38
C GLY A 142 1.00 8.39 36.29
N ARG A 143 1.90 8.85 37.19
CA ARG A 143 2.44 10.22 37.20
C ARG A 143 3.68 10.41 36.32
N PHE A 144 4.19 9.33 35.74
CA PHE A 144 5.41 9.33 34.91
C PHE A 144 5.06 9.14 33.44
N GLN A 145 6.07 9.17 32.57
CA GLN A 145 6.01 8.82 31.15
C GLN A 145 6.96 7.65 30.86
N GLY A 146 6.54 6.79 29.97
CA GLY A 146 7.35 5.69 29.48
C GLY A 146 7.19 5.52 27.97
N TRP A 147 8.11 4.82 27.34
CA TRP A 147 8.05 4.51 25.92
C TRP A 147 7.16 3.29 25.69
N LYS A 148 6.19 3.44 24.79
CA LYS A 148 5.40 2.34 24.24
C LYS A 148 5.81 2.09 22.81
N GLU A 149 6.27 0.89 22.56
CA GLU A 149 6.63 0.46 21.21
C GLU A 149 5.38 0.24 20.34
N ILE A 150 5.43 0.79 19.14
CA ILE A 150 4.48 0.48 18.08
C ILE A 150 5.07 -0.69 17.28
N ARG A 151 4.20 -1.58 16.83
CA ARG A 151 4.64 -2.73 16.02
C ARG A 151 5.48 -2.26 14.83
N SER A 152 6.69 -2.81 14.71
CA SER A 152 7.60 -2.48 13.61
C SER A 152 6.98 -2.81 12.25
N VAL A 153 7.26 -2.00 11.26
CA VAL A 153 6.85 -2.19 9.87
C VAL A 153 8.09 -2.49 9.03
N ILE A 154 8.03 -3.56 8.26
CA ILE A 154 8.98 -3.81 7.18
C ILE A 154 8.36 -3.26 5.90
N GLN A 155 9.06 -2.36 5.26
CA GLN A 155 8.64 -1.73 4.02
C GLN A 155 9.58 -2.11 2.87
N LEU A 156 9.03 -2.67 1.81
CA LEU A 156 9.70 -2.81 0.52
C LEU A 156 9.25 -1.64 -0.37
N ALA A 157 10.19 -0.91 -0.92
CA ALA A 157 9.93 0.15 -1.90
C ALA A 157 10.77 -0.08 -3.14
N VAL A 158 10.13 -0.32 -4.28
CA VAL A 158 10.81 -0.67 -5.55
C VAL A 158 10.25 0.11 -6.73
N ILE A 159 11.10 0.39 -7.70
CA ILE A 159 10.76 1.00 -8.98
C ILE A 159 10.95 -0.05 -10.06
N LYS A 160 9.95 -0.16 -10.95
CA LYS A 160 10.02 -1.03 -12.13
C LYS A 160 10.82 -0.33 -13.22
N GLY A 161 11.84 -0.99 -13.73
CA GLY A 161 12.60 -0.49 -14.88
C GLY A 161 11.75 -0.31 -16.15
N HIS A 162 12.31 0.39 -17.07
CA HIS A 162 11.72 0.61 -18.40
C HIS A 162 11.90 -0.60 -19.30
#